data_8f2a0f79604b8f4a5f076266c8ec5604
#
_entry.id   8f2a0f79604b8f4a5f076266c8ec5604
#
_cell.length_a   1.000
_cell.length_b   1.000
_cell.length_c   1.000
_cell.angle_alpha   90.00
_cell.angle_beta   90.00
_cell.angle_gamma   90.00
#
_symmetry.space_group_name_H-M   'P 1'
#
loop_
_entity.id
_entity.type
_entity.pdbx_description
1 polymer ?
#
loop_
_entity_poly.entity_id
_entity_poly.type
_entity_poly.pdbx_seq_one_letter_code
_entity_poly.pdbx_strand_id
1 'polypeptide(L)'
;MMLTTTLETVQQGTQRGKQLRVARLGSGPPLVLLHGYPDNLQIWSALVPRLADRFEVIAFDWPGMGGSEGWHGGATPMDQAARLLALLDHWQLPTVRLVGQDMGGQPALVFAALHPERTTQVVVMNALTHGDAETSWEIRLLRQFRWNQIILRRLPWLVFRRAEWSFLPSGVHLPAALRADLWENFRRVAVRQFIIRMCAGYQATLPRLPALYRRIACPTLALWAEQDKHFPPVHAERLRADIANAQVSIVANAEHWMAWYLAEAIAQRMGDFFASA
;
A
#
# COMPACT_ATOMS: atom_id res chain seq x y z
N MET A 1 -11.08 -13.27 -9.71
CA MET A 1 -11.27 -12.54 -10.98
C MET A 1 -10.34 -11.34 -10.96
N MET A 2 -9.76 -10.93 -12.10
CA MET A 2 -8.91 -9.72 -12.17
C MET A 2 -9.78 -8.47 -12.25
N LEU A 3 -9.31 -7.36 -11.71
CA LEU A 3 -9.95 -6.05 -11.91
C LEU A 3 -9.77 -5.58 -13.35
N THR A 4 -10.84 -5.06 -13.92
CA THR A 4 -10.75 -4.32 -15.19
C THR A 4 -10.02 -3.01 -14.94
N THR A 5 -9.01 -2.74 -15.76
CA THR A 5 -8.16 -1.55 -15.60
C THR A 5 -8.22 -0.67 -16.84
N THR A 6 -8.08 0.63 -16.64
CA THR A 6 -7.90 1.64 -17.68
C THR A 6 -6.55 2.32 -17.55
N LEU A 7 -6.05 2.89 -18.64
CA LEU A 7 -4.92 3.82 -18.61
C LEU A 7 -5.48 5.24 -18.66
N GLU A 8 -5.30 5.98 -17.58
CA GLU A 8 -5.69 7.38 -17.48
C GLU A 8 -4.48 8.28 -17.76
N THR A 9 -4.70 9.35 -18.53
CA THR A 9 -3.67 10.35 -18.76
C THR A 9 -3.79 11.45 -17.71
N VAL A 10 -2.75 11.67 -16.90
CA VAL A 10 -2.72 12.73 -15.90
C VAL A 10 -2.81 14.10 -16.59
N GLN A 11 -3.80 14.91 -16.21
CA GLN A 11 -4.11 16.17 -16.89
C GLN A 11 -3.48 17.40 -16.25
N GLN A 12 -2.98 17.27 -15.01
CA GLN A 12 -2.54 18.42 -14.19
C GLN A 12 -1.09 18.31 -13.72
N GLY A 13 -0.53 19.45 -13.36
CA GLY A 13 0.77 19.57 -12.72
C GLY A 13 1.97 19.19 -13.62
N THR A 14 3.11 19.00 -12.99
CA THR A 14 4.41 18.68 -13.64
C THR A 14 4.44 17.28 -14.26
N GLN A 15 3.43 16.45 -14.01
CA GLN A 15 3.31 15.08 -14.50
C GLN A 15 2.28 14.93 -15.63
N ARG A 16 1.84 16.06 -16.19
CA ARG A 16 0.87 16.08 -17.30
C ARG A 16 1.34 15.20 -18.46
N GLY A 17 0.42 14.40 -19.00
CA GLY A 17 0.68 13.48 -20.11
C GLY A 17 1.15 12.09 -19.67
N LYS A 18 1.47 11.88 -18.37
CA LYS A 18 1.86 10.56 -17.85
C LYS A 18 0.67 9.61 -17.77
N GLN A 19 0.91 8.34 -18.10
CA GLN A 19 -0.09 7.29 -18.04
C GLN A 19 -0.12 6.66 -16.65
N LEU A 20 -1.32 6.48 -16.12
CA LEU A 20 -1.59 5.84 -14.83
C LEU A 20 -2.54 4.64 -15.05
N ARG A 21 -2.19 3.46 -14.57
CA ARG A 21 -3.09 2.30 -14.56
C ARG A 21 -4.00 2.37 -13.35
N VAL A 22 -5.31 2.38 -13.59
CA VAL A 22 -6.35 2.56 -12.58
C VAL A 22 -7.44 1.51 -12.76
N ALA A 23 -8.03 1.06 -11.65
CA ALA A 23 -9.28 0.32 -11.60
C ALA A 23 -10.27 1.11 -10.75
N ARG A 24 -11.50 1.28 -11.24
CA ARG A 24 -12.59 1.92 -10.51
C ARG A 24 -13.80 1.00 -10.49
N LEU A 25 -14.46 0.90 -9.35
CA LEU A 25 -15.68 0.12 -9.21
C LEU A 25 -16.57 0.71 -8.11
N GLY A 26 -17.89 0.63 -8.33
CA GLY A 26 -18.88 1.12 -7.38
C GLY A 26 -19.17 2.61 -7.51
N SER A 27 -19.96 3.10 -6.57
CA SER A 27 -20.35 4.51 -6.44
C SER A 27 -20.53 4.86 -4.97
N GLY A 28 -20.48 6.15 -4.64
CA GLY A 28 -20.58 6.64 -3.26
C GLY A 28 -19.33 7.38 -2.80
N PRO A 29 -19.08 7.45 -1.49
CA PRO A 29 -17.91 8.15 -0.98
C PRO A 29 -16.61 7.51 -1.49
N PRO A 30 -15.60 8.30 -1.92
CA PRO A 30 -14.39 7.77 -2.52
C PRO A 30 -13.50 7.03 -1.49
N LEU A 31 -13.04 5.85 -1.90
CA LEU A 31 -12.14 4.97 -1.16
C LEU A 31 -10.94 4.63 -2.03
N VAL A 32 -9.76 5.12 -1.68
CA VAL A 32 -8.53 4.93 -2.47
C VAL A 32 -7.65 3.87 -1.84
N LEU A 33 -7.25 2.87 -2.65
CA LEU A 33 -6.45 1.71 -2.22
C LEU A 33 -5.01 1.83 -2.72
N LEU A 34 -4.06 1.78 -1.81
CA LEU A 34 -2.63 2.00 -2.01
C LEU A 34 -1.89 0.67 -1.80
N HIS A 35 -1.46 0.05 -2.91
CA HIS A 35 -0.79 -1.25 -2.90
C HIS A 35 0.66 -1.19 -2.41
N GLY A 36 1.21 -2.35 -2.09
CA GLY A 36 2.55 -2.54 -1.59
C GLY A 36 3.56 -3.06 -2.62
N TYR A 37 4.48 -3.86 -2.12
CA TYR A 37 5.60 -4.48 -2.83
C TYR A 37 5.63 -5.99 -2.50
N PRO A 38 5.83 -6.89 -3.48
CA PRO A 38 6.10 -6.69 -4.90
C PRO A 38 4.85 -6.68 -5.78
N ASP A 39 3.72 -6.30 -5.22
CA ASP A 39 2.41 -6.30 -5.85
C ASP A 39 2.13 -5.05 -6.71
N ASN A 40 0.90 -4.98 -7.18
CA ASN A 40 0.31 -3.87 -7.91
C ASN A 40 -1.19 -3.81 -7.55
N LEU A 41 -1.96 -2.95 -8.21
CA LEU A 41 -3.38 -2.77 -7.91
C LEU A 41 -4.21 -4.06 -7.95
N GLN A 42 -3.76 -5.10 -8.66
CA GLN A 42 -4.50 -6.36 -8.76
C GLN A 42 -4.51 -7.18 -7.46
N ILE A 43 -3.65 -6.86 -6.49
CA ILE A 43 -3.73 -7.49 -5.16
C ILE A 43 -5.08 -7.22 -4.49
N TRP A 44 -5.74 -6.14 -4.86
CA TRP A 44 -7.05 -5.74 -4.38
C TRP A 44 -8.22 -6.44 -5.10
N SER A 45 -7.94 -7.31 -6.10
CA SER A 45 -8.97 -7.88 -6.99
C SER A 45 -10.07 -8.67 -6.28
N ALA A 46 -9.77 -9.25 -5.12
CA ALA A 46 -10.77 -9.92 -4.30
C ALA A 46 -11.53 -8.96 -3.37
N LEU A 47 -10.88 -7.86 -2.93
CA LEU A 47 -11.44 -6.92 -1.95
C LEU A 47 -12.34 -5.87 -2.60
N VAL A 48 -11.93 -5.30 -3.75
CA VAL A 48 -12.65 -4.20 -4.43
C VAL A 48 -14.12 -4.52 -4.68
N PRO A 49 -14.51 -5.70 -5.22
CA PRO A 49 -15.93 -5.99 -5.46
C PRO A 49 -16.79 -6.01 -4.18
N ARG A 50 -16.19 -6.28 -3.02
CA ARG A 50 -16.88 -6.35 -1.72
C ARG A 50 -17.09 -4.99 -1.06
N LEU A 51 -16.34 -4.01 -1.48
CA LEU A 51 -16.45 -2.63 -1.00
C LEU A 51 -17.26 -1.74 -1.95
N ALA A 52 -17.40 -2.16 -3.21
CA ALA A 52 -18.00 -1.38 -4.29
C ALA A 52 -19.52 -1.12 -4.13
N ASP A 53 -20.22 -1.90 -3.31
CA ASP A 53 -21.63 -1.66 -2.99
C ASP A 53 -21.84 -0.42 -2.12
N ARG A 54 -20.78 0.06 -1.44
CA ARG A 54 -20.84 1.15 -0.47
C ARG A 54 -19.95 2.35 -0.82
N PHE A 55 -18.95 2.14 -1.66
CA PHE A 55 -17.91 3.12 -1.98
C PHE A 55 -17.63 3.17 -3.48
N GLU A 56 -17.23 4.35 -3.95
CA GLU A 56 -16.46 4.44 -5.18
C GLU A 56 -15.02 4.01 -4.87
N VAL A 57 -14.68 2.77 -5.19
CA VAL A 57 -13.36 2.20 -4.89
C VAL A 57 -12.41 2.48 -6.05
N ILE A 58 -11.30 3.13 -5.75
CA ILE A 58 -10.25 3.48 -6.70
C ILE A 58 -8.95 2.78 -6.28
N ALA A 59 -8.51 1.82 -7.08
CA ALA A 59 -7.19 1.20 -6.95
C ALA A 59 -6.32 1.62 -8.13
N PHE A 60 -5.08 1.97 -7.89
CA PHE A 60 -4.16 2.39 -8.94
C PHE A 60 -2.76 1.82 -8.70
N ASP A 61 -2.00 1.70 -9.77
CA ASP A 61 -0.57 1.39 -9.67
C ASP A 61 0.21 2.68 -9.38
N TRP A 62 1.02 2.66 -8.34
CA TRP A 62 1.88 3.79 -8.02
C TRP A 62 2.70 4.24 -9.23
N PRO A 63 2.87 5.55 -9.47
CA PRO A 63 3.78 6.04 -10.51
C PRO A 63 5.17 5.43 -10.41
N GLY A 64 5.57 4.71 -11.46
CA GLY A 64 6.81 3.94 -11.51
C GLY A 64 6.71 2.49 -11.04
N MET A 65 5.51 2.03 -10.67
CA MET A 65 5.21 0.64 -10.34
C MET A 65 4.08 0.11 -11.21
N GLY A 66 3.87 -1.22 -11.15
CA GLY A 66 2.80 -1.86 -11.89
C GLY A 66 2.82 -1.48 -13.37
N GLY A 67 1.66 -1.12 -13.90
CA GLY A 67 1.48 -0.65 -15.28
C GLY A 67 1.57 0.87 -15.46
N SER A 68 1.80 1.64 -14.39
CA SER A 68 1.90 3.10 -14.44
C SER A 68 3.27 3.59 -14.89
N GLU A 69 3.29 4.72 -15.60
CA GLU A 69 4.55 5.39 -15.95
C GLU A 69 5.22 6.03 -14.74
N GLY A 70 6.55 6.07 -14.77
CA GLY A 70 7.33 6.73 -13.71
C GLY A 70 7.17 8.26 -13.75
N TRP A 71 6.98 8.85 -12.57
CA TRP A 71 7.00 10.30 -12.38
C TRP A 71 8.39 10.78 -11.95
N HIS A 72 8.68 12.04 -12.24
CA HIS A 72 9.89 12.70 -11.73
C HIS A 72 9.83 12.84 -10.19
N GLY A 73 10.98 12.96 -9.56
CA GLY A 73 11.13 13.16 -8.13
C GLY A 73 11.56 11.91 -7.37
N GLY A 74 11.49 11.98 -6.06
CA GLY A 74 11.90 10.93 -5.13
C GLY A 74 10.96 9.72 -5.08
N ALA A 75 11.23 8.83 -4.15
CA ALA A 75 10.40 7.64 -3.92
C ALA A 75 10.16 7.38 -2.42
N THR A 76 10.35 8.40 -1.58
CA THR A 76 10.08 8.34 -0.14
C THR A 76 8.57 8.32 0.15
N PRO A 77 8.13 7.94 1.35
CA PRO A 77 6.72 8.06 1.75
C PRO A 77 6.15 9.47 1.57
N MET A 78 6.97 10.52 1.78
CA MET A 78 6.57 11.91 1.54
C MET A 78 6.38 12.23 0.06
N ASP A 79 7.29 11.73 -0.81
CA ASP A 79 7.14 11.87 -2.26
C ASP A 79 5.90 11.16 -2.77
N GLN A 80 5.58 9.99 -2.20
CA GLN A 80 4.37 9.23 -2.53
C GLN A 80 3.09 9.95 -2.04
N ALA A 81 3.11 10.54 -0.85
CA ALA A 81 2.00 11.36 -0.35
C ALA A 81 1.77 12.60 -1.25
N ALA A 82 2.83 13.25 -1.73
CA ALA A 82 2.71 14.34 -2.69
C ALA A 82 2.15 13.89 -4.05
N ARG A 83 2.51 12.69 -4.52
CA ARG A 83 1.90 12.09 -5.71
C ARG A 83 0.42 11.77 -5.50
N LEU A 84 0.07 11.26 -4.33
CA LEU A 84 -1.33 11.02 -3.99
C LEU A 84 -2.15 12.30 -4.02
N LEU A 85 -1.63 13.41 -3.47
CA LEU A 85 -2.28 14.72 -3.56
C LEU A 85 -2.55 15.10 -5.02
N ALA A 86 -1.54 15.01 -5.88
CA ALA A 86 -1.69 15.34 -7.30
C ALA A 86 -2.70 14.44 -8.02
N LEU A 87 -2.80 13.16 -7.62
CA LEU A 87 -3.80 12.22 -8.15
C LEU A 87 -5.22 12.56 -7.68
N LEU A 88 -5.40 12.89 -6.40
CA LEU A 88 -6.69 13.32 -5.88
C LEU A 88 -7.18 14.60 -6.53
N ASP A 89 -6.28 15.55 -6.81
CA ASP A 89 -6.61 16.77 -7.54
C ASP A 89 -6.96 16.47 -9.02
N HIS A 90 -6.22 15.55 -9.66
CA HIS A 90 -6.54 15.08 -11.01
C HIS A 90 -7.93 14.41 -11.09
N TRP A 91 -8.29 13.63 -10.08
CA TRP A 91 -9.59 12.98 -9.97
C TRP A 91 -10.69 13.88 -9.40
N GLN A 92 -10.37 15.13 -9.04
CA GLN A 92 -11.30 16.10 -8.44
C GLN A 92 -11.96 15.58 -7.14
N LEU A 93 -11.22 14.82 -6.34
CA LEU A 93 -11.67 14.27 -5.07
C LEU A 93 -11.26 15.20 -3.92
N PRO A 94 -12.19 15.98 -3.35
CA PRO A 94 -11.87 16.93 -2.27
C PRO A 94 -11.48 16.22 -0.98
N THR A 95 -12.11 15.10 -0.68
CA THR A 95 -11.83 14.27 0.51
C THR A 95 -11.92 12.80 0.16
N VAL A 96 -11.15 11.96 0.86
CA VAL A 96 -11.10 10.52 0.61
C VAL A 96 -10.97 9.72 1.90
N ARG A 97 -11.36 8.45 1.83
CA ARG A 97 -10.89 7.39 2.70
C ARG A 97 -9.67 6.73 2.08
N LEU A 98 -8.69 6.36 2.89
CA LEU A 98 -7.47 5.71 2.42
C LEU A 98 -7.33 4.30 3.02
N VAL A 99 -6.92 3.36 2.20
CA VAL A 99 -6.44 2.04 2.64
C VAL A 99 -5.05 1.84 2.09
N GLY A 100 -4.06 1.66 2.95
CA GLY A 100 -2.69 1.38 2.55
C GLY A 100 -2.18 0.06 3.11
N GLN A 101 -1.60 -0.78 2.25
CA GLN A 101 -0.96 -2.03 2.65
C GLN A 101 0.52 -1.99 2.34
N ASP A 102 1.35 -2.61 3.21
CA ASP A 102 2.80 -2.72 3.03
C ASP A 102 3.43 -1.34 2.77
N MET A 103 4.08 -1.18 1.64
CA MET A 103 4.66 0.07 1.18
C MET A 103 3.62 1.19 0.96
N GLY A 104 2.36 0.86 0.70
CA GLY A 104 1.27 1.83 0.57
C GLY A 104 0.78 2.39 1.90
N GLY A 105 1.06 1.70 3.02
CA GLY A 105 0.65 2.13 4.36
C GLY A 105 1.35 3.41 4.83
N GLN A 106 2.65 3.54 4.58
CA GLN A 106 3.40 4.74 4.99
C GLN A 106 2.90 6.02 4.30
N PRO A 107 2.76 6.07 2.95
CA PRO A 107 2.22 7.26 2.30
C PRO A 107 0.76 7.55 2.68
N ALA A 108 -0.07 6.54 3.00
CA ALA A 108 -1.41 6.77 3.53
C ALA A 108 -1.37 7.55 4.86
N LEU A 109 -0.54 7.09 5.80
CA LEU A 109 -0.36 7.76 7.10
C LEU A 109 0.29 9.14 6.96
N VAL A 110 1.31 9.27 6.12
CA VAL A 110 1.96 10.56 5.85
C VAL A 110 0.98 11.55 5.22
N PHE A 111 0.16 11.08 4.26
CA PHE A 111 -0.85 11.91 3.63
C PHE A 111 -1.89 12.41 4.65
N ALA A 112 -2.41 11.52 5.49
CA ALA A 112 -3.37 11.89 6.54
C ALA A 112 -2.79 12.89 7.56
N ALA A 113 -1.48 12.81 7.85
CA ALA A 113 -0.81 13.74 8.74
C ALA A 113 -0.57 15.12 8.12
N LEU A 114 -0.31 15.18 6.80
CA LEU A 114 0.00 16.43 6.08
C LEU A 114 -1.23 17.11 5.50
N HIS A 115 -2.28 16.34 5.20
CA HIS A 115 -3.52 16.79 4.56
C HIS A 115 -4.75 16.32 5.36
N PRO A 116 -4.89 16.73 6.64
CA PRO A 116 -6.02 16.29 7.49
C PRO A 116 -7.37 16.69 6.91
N GLU A 117 -7.44 17.82 6.20
CA GLU A 117 -8.63 18.32 5.54
C GLU A 117 -9.07 17.48 4.32
N ARG A 118 -8.16 16.64 3.79
CA ARG A 118 -8.38 15.78 2.62
C ARG A 118 -8.67 14.33 3.00
N THR A 119 -8.46 13.95 4.26
CA THR A 119 -8.54 12.55 4.72
C THR A 119 -9.62 12.39 5.77
N THR A 120 -10.66 11.62 5.48
CA THR A 120 -11.75 11.38 6.42
C THR A 120 -11.48 10.20 7.34
N GLN A 121 -10.89 9.14 6.84
CA GLN A 121 -10.54 7.93 7.60
C GLN A 121 -9.37 7.21 6.93
N VAL A 122 -8.55 6.49 7.73
CA VAL A 122 -7.41 5.69 7.22
C VAL A 122 -7.48 4.27 7.76
N VAL A 123 -7.27 3.30 6.87
CA VAL A 123 -6.93 1.92 7.23
C VAL A 123 -5.49 1.65 6.80
N VAL A 124 -4.66 1.18 7.70
CA VAL A 124 -3.31 0.74 7.37
C VAL A 124 -3.16 -0.74 7.71
N MET A 125 -2.51 -1.49 6.80
CA MET A 125 -2.39 -2.94 6.90
C MET A 125 -0.95 -3.38 6.69
N ASN A 126 -0.45 -4.23 7.57
CA ASN A 126 0.79 -5.00 7.36
C ASN A 126 1.94 -4.15 6.76
N ALA A 127 2.32 -3.06 7.42
CA ALA A 127 3.24 -2.06 6.89
C ALA A 127 4.45 -1.82 7.79
N LEU A 128 5.58 -1.43 7.20
CA LEU A 128 6.74 -0.94 7.92
C LEU A 128 6.49 0.47 8.45
N THR A 129 5.98 0.61 9.66
CA THR A 129 5.61 1.92 10.23
C THR A 129 6.72 2.57 11.04
N HIS A 130 7.53 1.77 11.72
CA HIS A 130 8.59 2.23 12.62
C HIS A 130 9.92 1.60 12.25
N GLY A 131 10.94 2.43 12.09
CA GLY A 131 12.25 1.99 11.62
C GLY A 131 13.04 1.13 12.60
N ASP A 132 12.73 1.24 13.88
CA ASP A 132 13.32 0.51 15.00
C ASP A 132 12.45 -0.67 15.49
N ALA A 133 11.26 -0.86 14.93
CA ALA A 133 10.43 -2.02 15.23
C ALA A 133 10.96 -3.29 14.56
N GLU A 134 10.59 -4.43 15.13
CA GLU A 134 10.97 -5.74 14.61
C GLU A 134 10.50 -5.95 13.18
N THR A 135 11.37 -6.50 12.34
CA THR A 135 11.06 -6.90 10.96
C THR A 135 11.83 -8.17 10.61
N SER A 136 11.38 -8.89 9.60
CA SER A 136 12.14 -10.05 9.11
C SER A 136 13.56 -9.68 8.66
N TRP A 137 14.42 -10.68 8.57
CA TRP A 137 15.78 -10.49 8.07
C TRP A 137 15.81 -10.02 6.60
N GLU A 138 14.84 -10.45 5.80
CA GLU A 138 14.66 -10.02 4.40
C GLU A 138 14.43 -8.53 4.30
N ILE A 139 13.54 -7.98 5.14
CA ILE A 139 13.25 -6.54 5.18
C ILE A 139 14.48 -5.77 5.66
N ARG A 140 15.20 -6.28 6.67
CA ARG A 140 16.46 -5.66 7.10
C ARG A 140 17.48 -5.61 5.98
N LEU A 141 17.58 -6.69 5.19
CA LEU A 141 18.49 -6.76 4.03
C LEU A 141 18.08 -5.79 2.91
N LEU A 142 16.77 -5.72 2.59
CA LEU A 142 16.24 -4.79 1.59
C LEU A 142 16.42 -3.32 1.98
N ARG A 143 16.45 -3.01 3.28
CA ARG A 143 16.73 -1.65 3.79
C ARG A 143 18.22 -1.27 3.66
N GLN A 144 19.11 -2.22 3.41
CA GLN A 144 20.53 -1.97 3.18
C GLN A 144 20.79 -1.68 1.70
N PHE A 145 21.04 -0.43 1.37
CA PHE A 145 21.11 0.05 -0.01
C PHE A 145 22.02 -0.76 -0.95
N ARG A 146 23.16 -1.24 -0.46
CA ARG A 146 24.09 -2.03 -1.31
C ARG A 146 23.51 -3.39 -1.69
N TRP A 147 22.89 -4.08 -0.75
CA TRP A 147 22.38 -5.43 -0.95
C TRP A 147 21.06 -5.42 -1.74
N ASN A 148 20.18 -4.47 -1.47
CA ASN A 148 18.91 -4.40 -2.20
C ASN A 148 19.12 -4.17 -3.70
N GLN A 149 20.13 -3.39 -4.09
CA GLN A 149 20.45 -3.20 -5.51
C GLN A 149 20.85 -4.51 -6.19
N ILE A 150 21.72 -5.31 -5.54
CA ILE A 150 22.19 -6.57 -6.10
C ILE A 150 21.03 -7.55 -6.21
N ILE A 151 20.30 -7.73 -5.13
CA ILE A 151 19.20 -8.71 -5.03
C ILE A 151 18.09 -8.38 -6.03
N LEU A 152 17.58 -7.16 -6.01
CA LEU A 152 16.48 -6.75 -6.88
C LEU A 152 16.86 -6.67 -8.36
N ARG A 153 18.13 -6.40 -8.69
CA ARG A 153 18.60 -6.38 -10.08
C ARG A 153 18.92 -7.76 -10.64
N ARG A 154 19.54 -8.62 -9.84
CA ARG A 154 20.12 -9.89 -10.31
C ARG A 154 19.24 -11.11 -10.02
N LEU A 155 18.39 -11.05 -8.98
CA LEU A 155 17.61 -12.18 -8.49
C LEU A 155 16.10 -11.85 -8.36
N PRO A 156 15.48 -11.14 -9.32
CA PRO A 156 14.09 -10.71 -9.18
C PRO A 156 13.12 -11.89 -9.03
N TRP A 157 13.36 -12.97 -9.74
CA TRP A 157 12.55 -14.18 -9.64
C TRP A 157 12.59 -14.80 -8.25
N LEU A 158 13.77 -14.87 -7.65
CA LEU A 158 13.92 -15.41 -6.30
C LEU A 158 13.19 -14.54 -5.27
N VAL A 159 13.30 -13.21 -5.41
CA VAL A 159 12.58 -12.27 -4.54
C VAL A 159 11.07 -12.44 -4.66
N PHE A 160 10.55 -12.51 -5.88
CA PHE A 160 9.12 -12.70 -6.12
C PHE A 160 8.61 -14.03 -5.55
N ARG A 161 9.31 -15.13 -5.79
CA ARG A 161 8.98 -16.45 -5.25
C ARG A 161 9.04 -16.48 -3.73
N ARG A 162 10.03 -15.81 -3.15
CA ARG A 162 10.17 -15.70 -1.69
C ARG A 162 9.01 -14.91 -1.09
N ALA A 163 8.57 -13.82 -1.72
CA ALA A 163 7.41 -13.06 -1.31
C ALA A 163 6.12 -13.93 -1.37
N GLU A 164 5.85 -14.61 -2.48
CA GLU A 164 4.70 -15.53 -2.57
C GLU A 164 4.68 -16.53 -1.40
N TRP A 165 5.83 -17.14 -1.12
CA TRP A 165 5.93 -18.14 -0.05
C TRP A 165 5.74 -17.55 1.35
N SER A 166 6.17 -16.32 1.59
CA SER A 166 6.13 -15.70 2.92
C SER A 166 4.88 -14.85 3.18
N PHE A 167 4.14 -14.49 2.13
CA PHE A 167 2.97 -13.61 2.22
C PHE A 167 1.64 -14.36 2.24
N LEU A 168 1.67 -15.65 1.93
CA LEU A 168 0.49 -16.51 1.88
C LEU A 168 0.62 -17.69 2.85
N PRO A 169 -0.50 -18.13 3.43
CA PRO A 169 -0.53 -19.36 4.21
C PRO A 169 -0.11 -20.58 3.38
N SER A 170 0.43 -21.59 4.05
CA SER A 170 0.78 -22.86 3.40
C SER A 170 -0.44 -23.44 2.67
N GLY A 171 -0.24 -23.84 1.42
CA GLY A 171 -1.30 -24.40 0.56
C GLY A 171 -2.19 -23.34 -0.13
N VAL A 172 -2.07 -22.07 0.19
CA VAL A 172 -2.75 -20.99 -0.54
C VAL A 172 -1.85 -20.48 -1.66
N HIS A 173 -2.39 -20.40 -2.87
CA HIS A 173 -1.65 -19.96 -4.06
C HIS A 173 -2.41 -18.89 -4.82
N LEU A 174 -1.70 -17.93 -5.39
CA LEU A 174 -2.28 -16.95 -6.30
C LEU A 174 -2.81 -17.66 -7.56
N PRO A 175 -4.00 -17.28 -8.08
CA PRO A 175 -4.45 -17.72 -9.38
C PRO A 175 -3.41 -17.38 -10.46
N ALA A 176 -3.28 -18.24 -11.45
CA ALA A 176 -2.25 -18.09 -12.49
C ALA A 176 -2.26 -16.72 -13.18
N ALA A 177 -3.44 -16.17 -13.46
CA ALA A 177 -3.59 -14.86 -14.10
C ALA A 177 -3.10 -13.72 -13.19
N LEU A 178 -3.45 -13.75 -11.89
CA LEU A 178 -3.00 -12.75 -10.93
C LEU A 178 -1.48 -12.83 -10.75
N ARG A 179 -0.97 -14.04 -10.54
CA ARG A 179 0.47 -14.29 -10.40
C ARG A 179 1.26 -13.80 -11.61
N ALA A 180 0.74 -14.05 -12.82
CA ALA A 180 1.37 -13.61 -14.06
C ALA A 180 1.39 -12.07 -14.16
N ASP A 181 0.28 -11.38 -13.85
CA ASP A 181 0.23 -9.92 -13.88
C ASP A 181 1.19 -9.29 -12.86
N LEU A 182 1.22 -9.78 -11.63
CA LEU A 182 2.16 -9.31 -10.61
C LEU A 182 3.62 -9.52 -11.05
N TRP A 183 3.94 -10.70 -11.58
CA TRP A 183 5.28 -11.01 -12.07
C TRP A 183 5.68 -10.14 -13.27
N GLU A 184 4.83 -10.03 -14.30
CA GLU A 184 5.10 -9.21 -15.48
C GLU A 184 5.40 -7.75 -15.14
N ASN A 185 4.72 -7.19 -14.15
CA ASN A 185 5.00 -5.86 -13.66
C ASN A 185 6.29 -5.82 -12.83
N PHE A 186 6.47 -6.73 -11.88
CA PHE A 186 7.65 -6.74 -11.01
C PHE A 186 8.97 -7.02 -11.75
N ARG A 187 8.96 -7.89 -12.79
CA ARG A 187 10.17 -8.18 -13.59
C ARG A 187 10.68 -7.00 -14.41
N ARG A 188 9.91 -5.91 -14.55
CA ARG A 188 10.34 -4.70 -15.26
C ARG A 188 11.46 -3.99 -14.50
N VAL A 189 12.53 -3.65 -15.24
CA VAL A 189 13.71 -3.00 -14.64
C VAL A 189 13.35 -1.66 -13.99
N ALA A 190 12.49 -0.87 -14.63
CA ALA A 190 12.06 0.44 -14.11
C ALA A 190 11.34 0.32 -12.75
N VAL A 191 10.46 -0.68 -12.59
CA VAL A 191 9.74 -0.97 -11.35
C VAL A 191 10.73 -1.29 -10.22
N ARG A 192 11.67 -2.20 -10.48
CA ARG A 192 12.68 -2.56 -9.47
C ARG A 192 13.62 -1.41 -9.12
N GLN A 193 13.98 -0.58 -10.10
CA GLN A 193 14.76 0.64 -9.84
C GLN A 193 14.01 1.64 -8.96
N PHE A 194 12.69 1.77 -9.15
CA PHE A 194 11.85 2.59 -8.27
C PHE A 194 11.87 2.05 -6.84
N ILE A 195 11.67 0.74 -6.64
CA ILE A 195 11.71 0.08 -5.34
C ILE A 195 13.07 0.26 -4.66
N ILE A 196 14.17 0.10 -5.41
CA ILE A 196 15.52 0.34 -4.88
C ILE A 196 15.67 1.76 -4.32
N ARG A 197 15.18 2.78 -5.06
CA ARG A 197 15.25 4.18 -4.60
C ARG A 197 14.39 4.41 -3.36
N MET A 198 13.22 3.80 -3.31
CA MET A 198 12.33 3.87 -2.15
C MET A 198 12.98 3.28 -0.90
N CYS A 199 13.50 2.06 -0.99
CA CYS A 199 14.21 1.41 0.12
C CYS A 199 15.44 2.21 0.57
N ALA A 200 16.16 2.84 -0.35
CA ALA A 200 17.30 3.71 -0.04
C ALA A 200 16.90 4.93 0.82
N GLY A 201 15.67 5.42 0.66
CA GLY A 201 15.14 6.54 1.44
C GLY A 201 14.75 6.19 2.87
N TYR A 202 14.59 4.92 3.21
CA TYR A 202 14.04 4.50 4.51
C TYR A 202 14.91 4.88 5.70
N GLN A 203 16.24 4.84 5.58
CA GLN A 203 17.14 5.23 6.68
C GLN A 203 16.92 6.69 7.12
N ALA A 204 16.68 7.59 6.16
CA ALA A 204 16.47 8.99 6.45
C ALA A 204 15.02 9.33 6.83
N THR A 205 14.04 8.55 6.37
CA THR A 205 12.62 8.88 6.50
C THR A 205 11.94 8.17 7.66
N LEU A 206 12.19 6.88 7.88
CA LEU A 206 11.51 6.10 8.91
C LEU A 206 11.63 6.71 10.33
N PRO A 207 12.79 7.23 10.78
CA PRO A 207 12.88 7.86 12.10
C PRO A 207 12.01 9.09 12.30
N ARG A 208 11.56 9.72 11.20
CA ARG A 208 10.74 10.94 11.23
C ARG A 208 9.23 10.65 11.21
N LEU A 209 8.83 9.46 10.79
CA LEU A 209 7.42 9.11 10.60
C LEU A 209 6.60 9.16 11.90
N PRO A 210 7.07 8.66 13.07
CA PRO A 210 6.29 8.72 14.31
C PRO A 210 5.86 10.13 14.70
N ALA A 211 6.71 11.13 14.46
CA ALA A 211 6.35 12.53 14.71
C ALA A 211 5.23 13.06 13.79
N LEU A 212 5.14 12.53 12.56
CA LEU A 212 4.03 12.81 11.65
C LEU A 212 2.76 12.08 12.09
N TYR A 213 2.87 10.81 12.52
CA TYR A 213 1.71 10.02 12.94
C TYR A 213 0.92 10.68 14.08
N ARG A 214 1.61 11.34 15.02
CA ARG A 214 0.96 12.11 16.11
C ARG A 214 0.11 13.29 15.63
N ARG A 215 0.24 13.69 14.38
CA ARG A 215 -0.55 14.77 13.76
C ARG A 215 -1.82 14.27 13.07
N ILE A 216 -2.00 12.95 12.96
CA ILE A 216 -3.18 12.35 12.32
C ILE A 216 -4.38 12.58 13.23
N ALA A 217 -5.37 13.32 12.72
CA ALA A 217 -6.58 13.67 13.45
C ALA A 217 -7.78 12.76 13.11
N CYS A 218 -7.80 12.19 11.90
CA CYS A 218 -8.91 11.34 11.48
C CYS A 218 -8.89 9.97 12.17
N PRO A 219 -10.05 9.30 12.29
CA PRO A 219 -10.11 7.91 12.72
C PRO A 219 -9.18 7.03 11.89
N THR A 220 -8.40 6.19 12.56
CA THR A 220 -7.40 5.33 11.94
C THR A 220 -7.56 3.88 12.42
N LEU A 221 -7.60 2.92 11.50
CA LEU A 221 -7.60 1.50 11.80
C LEU A 221 -6.25 0.88 11.41
N ALA A 222 -5.52 0.36 12.37
CA ALA A 222 -4.40 -0.55 12.14
C ALA A 222 -4.93 -1.99 12.08
N LEU A 223 -5.15 -2.48 10.87
CA LEU A 223 -5.69 -3.81 10.59
C LEU A 223 -4.56 -4.77 10.23
N TRP A 224 -4.25 -5.73 11.10
CA TRP A 224 -2.99 -6.48 11.01
C TRP A 224 -3.18 -7.99 11.01
N ALA A 225 -2.36 -8.68 10.23
CA ALA A 225 -2.25 -10.13 10.22
C ALA A 225 -1.42 -10.60 11.42
N GLU A 226 -1.94 -11.53 12.21
CA GLU A 226 -1.25 -12.06 13.39
C GLU A 226 0.08 -12.73 13.03
N GLN A 227 0.13 -13.43 11.89
CA GLN A 227 1.28 -14.21 11.45
C GLN A 227 2.09 -13.52 10.35
N ASP A 228 2.02 -12.19 10.24
CA ASP A 228 2.85 -11.45 9.31
C ASP A 228 4.33 -11.62 9.66
N LYS A 229 5.05 -12.36 8.82
CA LYS A 229 6.48 -12.67 9.01
C LYS A 229 7.40 -11.47 8.81
N HIS A 230 6.92 -10.43 8.11
CA HIS A 230 7.74 -9.28 7.72
C HIS A 230 7.52 -8.07 8.63
N PHE A 231 6.26 -7.83 8.98
CA PHE A 231 5.84 -6.72 9.84
C PHE A 231 4.95 -7.26 10.95
N PRO A 232 5.52 -7.74 12.08
CA PRO A 232 4.74 -8.28 13.20
C PRO A 232 3.73 -7.26 13.76
N PRO A 233 2.70 -7.73 14.50
CA PRO A 233 1.66 -6.87 15.07
C PRO A 233 2.15 -5.73 15.96
N VAL A 234 3.39 -5.77 16.45
CA VAL A 234 4.02 -4.68 17.21
C VAL A 234 3.96 -3.34 16.45
N HIS A 235 3.98 -3.37 15.11
CA HIS A 235 3.81 -2.16 14.30
C HIS A 235 2.42 -1.54 14.47
N ALA A 236 1.36 -2.35 14.54
CA ALA A 236 0.00 -1.87 14.80
C ALA A 236 -0.15 -1.27 16.19
N GLU A 237 0.42 -1.92 17.20
CA GLU A 237 0.40 -1.43 18.59
C GLU A 237 1.14 -0.11 18.74
N ARG A 238 2.25 0.05 18.04
CA ARG A 238 2.99 1.33 18.03
C ARG A 238 2.20 2.44 17.33
N LEU A 239 1.47 2.14 16.25
CA LEU A 239 0.57 3.10 15.64
C LEU A 239 -0.53 3.54 16.60
N ARG A 240 -1.12 2.61 17.37
CA ARG A 240 -2.10 2.93 18.42
C ARG A 240 -1.52 3.86 19.49
N ALA A 241 -0.25 3.70 19.81
CA ALA A 241 0.41 4.58 20.78
C ALA A 241 0.71 5.98 20.22
N ASP A 242 0.98 6.10 18.91
CA ASP A 242 1.34 7.37 18.29
C ASP A 242 0.13 8.16 17.75
N ILE A 243 -0.98 7.51 17.39
CA ILE A 243 -2.16 8.15 16.77
C ILE A 243 -3.32 8.13 17.78
N ALA A 244 -3.77 9.30 18.21
CA ALA A 244 -4.78 9.44 19.25
C ALA A 244 -6.10 8.69 18.97
N ASN A 245 -6.54 8.67 17.70
CA ASN A 245 -7.79 8.05 17.28
C ASN A 245 -7.56 6.71 16.56
N ALA A 246 -6.46 6.00 16.88
CA ALA A 246 -6.18 4.71 16.29
C ALA A 246 -6.83 3.56 17.05
N GLN A 247 -7.41 2.66 16.27
CA GLN A 247 -7.90 1.35 16.70
C GLN A 247 -7.00 0.27 16.12
N VAL A 248 -6.80 -0.83 16.84
CA VAL A 248 -6.08 -2.02 16.36
C VAL A 248 -7.04 -3.18 16.20
N SER A 249 -6.96 -3.85 15.07
CA SER A 249 -7.68 -5.09 14.80
C SER A 249 -6.70 -6.14 14.26
N ILE A 250 -6.45 -7.19 15.05
CA ILE A 250 -5.59 -8.30 14.64
C ILE A 250 -6.47 -9.40 14.04
N VAL A 251 -6.08 -9.88 12.87
CA VAL A 251 -6.74 -11.00 12.18
C VAL A 251 -5.99 -12.28 12.54
N ALA A 252 -6.62 -13.13 13.34
CA ALA A 252 -6.03 -14.39 13.81
C ALA A 252 -5.68 -15.31 12.64
N ASN A 253 -4.54 -16.00 12.73
CA ASN A 253 -4.01 -16.94 11.75
C ASN A 253 -3.83 -16.35 10.32
N ALA A 254 -3.85 -15.03 10.18
CA ALA A 254 -3.65 -14.36 8.91
C ALA A 254 -2.18 -14.07 8.64
N GLU A 255 -1.80 -14.09 7.37
CA GLU A 255 -0.49 -13.69 6.84
C GLU A 255 -0.61 -12.41 5.98
N HIS A 256 0.50 -11.94 5.44
CA HIS A 256 0.67 -10.61 4.87
C HIS A 256 -0.37 -10.19 3.80
N TRP A 257 -0.69 -11.07 2.82
CA TRP A 257 -1.67 -10.76 1.76
C TRP A 257 -3.13 -11.07 2.12
N MET A 258 -3.50 -10.91 3.40
CA MET A 258 -4.85 -11.17 3.90
C MET A 258 -5.94 -10.40 3.14
N ALA A 259 -5.66 -9.21 2.62
CA ALA A 259 -6.59 -8.44 1.81
C ALA A 259 -7.07 -9.18 0.56
N TRP A 260 -6.27 -10.12 0.05
CA TRP A 260 -6.64 -10.92 -1.11
C TRP A 260 -7.35 -12.22 -0.72
N TYR A 261 -6.76 -13.05 0.15
CA TYR A 261 -7.31 -14.38 0.41
C TYR A 261 -8.35 -14.43 1.54
N LEU A 262 -8.42 -13.39 2.39
CA LEU A 262 -9.46 -13.20 3.41
C LEU A 262 -10.36 -11.99 3.09
N ALA A 263 -10.51 -11.65 1.81
CA ALA A 263 -11.16 -10.43 1.36
C ALA A 263 -12.55 -10.18 1.98
N GLU A 264 -13.36 -11.24 2.23
CA GLU A 264 -14.66 -11.12 2.88
C GLU A 264 -14.54 -10.58 4.31
N ALA A 265 -13.73 -11.23 5.13
CA ALA A 265 -13.52 -10.84 6.52
C ALA A 265 -12.87 -9.46 6.64
N ILE A 266 -11.98 -9.13 5.71
CA ILE A 266 -11.31 -7.82 5.66
C ILE A 266 -12.29 -6.72 5.24
N ALA A 267 -13.15 -6.96 4.23
CA ALA A 267 -14.18 -6.02 3.81
C ALA A 267 -15.19 -5.74 4.93
N GLN A 268 -15.60 -6.78 5.68
CA GLN A 268 -16.49 -6.63 6.84
C GLN A 268 -15.85 -5.73 7.90
N ARG A 269 -14.61 -6.00 8.34
CA ARG A 269 -13.92 -5.20 9.35
C ARG A 269 -13.73 -3.74 8.92
N MET A 270 -13.36 -3.51 7.65
CA MET A 270 -13.29 -2.17 7.09
C MET A 270 -14.66 -1.50 7.05
N GLY A 271 -15.69 -2.24 6.65
CA GLY A 271 -17.06 -1.73 6.59
C GLY A 271 -17.58 -1.28 7.96
N ASP A 272 -17.33 -2.07 9.01
CA ASP A 272 -17.71 -1.74 10.39
C ASP A 272 -16.96 -0.50 10.87
N PHE A 273 -15.65 -0.41 10.61
CA PHE A 273 -14.86 0.77 10.94
C PHE A 273 -15.34 2.03 10.20
N PHE A 274 -15.59 1.95 8.90
CA PHE A 274 -16.05 3.10 8.12
C PHE A 274 -17.46 3.56 8.50
N ALA A 275 -18.27 2.71 9.11
CA ALA A 275 -19.61 3.06 9.58
C ALA A 275 -19.62 3.67 10.99
N SER A 276 -18.58 3.45 11.79
CA SER A 276 -18.53 3.85 13.21
C SER A 276 -17.93 5.26 13.45
N ALA A 277 -17.54 5.98 12.40
CA ALA A 277 -16.84 7.27 12.50
C ALA A 277 -17.58 8.41 11.79
#